data_9231dd1d69d141cbcc97e7bdf260c1f2
#
_entry.id   9231dd1d69d141cbcc97e7bdf260c1f2
#
_cell.length_a   1.000
_cell.length_b   1.000
_cell.length_c   1.000
_cell.angle_alpha   90.00
_cell.angle_beta   90.00
_cell.angle_gamma   90.00
#
_symmetry.space_group_name_H-M   'P 1'
#
loop_
_entity.id
_entity.type
_entity.pdbx_description
1 polymer ?
#
loop_
_entity_poly.entity_id
_entity_poly.type
_entity_poly.pdbx_seq_one_letter_code
_entity_poly.pdbx_strand_id
1 'polypeptide(L)'
;EEQGRDFSSVKSVQALGEAVPMGMRDDIVRRLQRLGAGEVFVSNAFGFTEAQSAFQECRPLGGAHGGGPLCYFEVVDEQGNRKPDGESGLLCITHLDRRGTCLLRYLVGDIVAITDEPCEHCGRNDQRIIAAVGSTYGTRTKELMKVKGTLINPETMRDAVANTPGVVEYQFVVTKEKADDPYSMDMLKLRVGADKGADLASLEKVLKEKVKKAVELTPKVEFVPLSEIFNPGATLKATRIVDERPQE
;
A
#
# COMPACT_ATOMS: atom_id res chain seq x y z
N GLU A 1 -16.80 -18.25 -0.81
CA GLU A 1 -17.03 -19.53 -1.50
C GLU A 1 -17.89 -20.47 -0.65
N GLU A 2 -17.56 -20.67 0.64
CA GLU A 2 -18.30 -21.58 1.53
C GLU A 2 -19.80 -21.24 1.71
N GLN A 3 -20.20 -20.00 1.47
CA GLN A 3 -21.59 -19.54 1.65
C GLN A 3 -22.41 -19.54 0.33
N GLY A 4 -21.83 -19.94 -0.80
CA GLY A 4 -22.51 -20.02 -2.10
C GLY A 4 -23.11 -18.69 -2.59
N ARG A 5 -22.57 -17.53 -2.16
CA ARG A 5 -23.06 -16.21 -2.57
C ARG A 5 -22.71 -15.94 -4.03
N ASP A 6 -23.64 -15.33 -4.75
CA ASP A 6 -23.47 -14.86 -6.12
C ASP A 6 -23.00 -13.42 -6.15
N PHE A 7 -21.90 -13.15 -6.85
CA PHE A 7 -21.31 -11.84 -7.05
C PHE A 7 -21.39 -11.34 -8.50
N SER A 8 -22.24 -11.95 -9.33
CA SER A 8 -22.39 -11.60 -10.77
C SER A 8 -22.74 -10.13 -11.01
N SER A 9 -23.38 -9.47 -10.04
CA SER A 9 -23.73 -8.05 -10.10
C SER A 9 -22.58 -7.10 -9.76
N VAL A 10 -21.47 -7.58 -9.18
CA VAL A 10 -20.34 -6.73 -8.79
C VAL A 10 -19.58 -6.28 -10.04
N LYS A 11 -19.48 -4.96 -10.25
CA LYS A 11 -18.77 -4.33 -11.37
C LYS A 11 -17.55 -3.54 -10.93
N SER A 12 -17.52 -3.11 -9.67
CA SER A 12 -16.39 -2.36 -9.13
C SER A 12 -16.17 -2.64 -7.65
N VAL A 13 -14.91 -2.53 -7.25
CA VAL A 13 -14.48 -2.55 -5.85
C VAL A 13 -13.64 -1.32 -5.61
N GLN A 14 -13.95 -0.58 -4.54
CA GLN A 14 -13.16 0.54 -4.10
C GLN A 14 -12.37 0.14 -2.85
N ALA A 15 -11.06 0.30 -2.91
CA ALA A 15 -10.18 0.13 -1.78
C ALA A 15 -9.78 1.50 -1.21
N LEU A 16 -9.85 1.65 0.10
CA LEU A 16 -9.56 2.87 0.83
C LEU A 16 -8.79 2.57 2.11
N GLY A 17 -7.91 3.49 2.50
CA GLY A 17 -7.18 3.43 3.77
C GLY A 17 -5.85 2.70 3.72
N GLU A 18 -5.58 1.97 2.65
CA GLU A 18 -4.27 1.38 2.34
C GLU A 18 -4.05 1.38 0.83
N ALA A 19 -2.78 1.44 0.41
CA ALA A 19 -2.44 1.26 -0.98
C ALA A 19 -2.70 -0.20 -1.40
N VAL A 20 -3.31 -0.37 -2.57
CA VAL A 20 -3.60 -1.69 -3.14
C VAL A 20 -2.77 -1.89 -4.40
N PRO A 21 -1.63 -2.59 -4.30
CA PRO A 21 -0.76 -2.88 -5.43
C PRO A 21 -1.49 -3.67 -6.51
N MET A 22 -0.99 -3.61 -7.77
CA MET A 22 -1.61 -4.31 -8.90
C MET A 22 -1.82 -5.79 -8.61
N GLY A 23 -0.83 -6.42 -8.01
CA GLY A 23 -0.93 -7.81 -7.65
C GLY A 23 -2.10 -8.15 -6.72
N MET A 24 -2.40 -7.29 -5.76
CA MET A 24 -3.56 -7.47 -4.87
C MET A 24 -4.88 -7.19 -5.61
N ARG A 25 -4.90 -6.22 -6.54
CA ARG A 25 -6.09 -5.96 -7.39
C ARG A 25 -6.42 -7.17 -8.25
N ASP A 26 -5.43 -7.76 -8.88
CA ASP A 26 -5.59 -8.97 -9.69
C ASP A 26 -6.11 -10.15 -8.86
N ASP A 27 -5.68 -10.27 -7.61
CA ASP A 27 -6.19 -11.30 -6.71
C ASP A 27 -7.66 -11.06 -6.34
N ILE A 28 -8.03 -9.82 -6.03
CA ILE A 28 -9.43 -9.44 -5.77
C ILE A 28 -10.31 -9.77 -6.98
N VAL A 29 -9.89 -9.38 -8.18
CA VAL A 29 -10.62 -9.68 -9.43
C VAL A 29 -10.80 -11.18 -9.60
N ARG A 30 -9.74 -11.97 -9.50
CA ARG A 30 -9.80 -13.42 -9.65
C ARG A 30 -10.74 -14.07 -8.64
N ARG A 31 -10.71 -13.63 -7.38
CA ARG A 31 -11.62 -14.18 -6.34
C ARG A 31 -13.08 -13.86 -6.64
N LEU A 32 -13.38 -12.63 -7.05
CA LEU A 32 -14.73 -12.22 -7.42
C LEU A 32 -15.23 -12.97 -8.67
N GLN A 33 -14.37 -13.18 -9.67
CA GLN A 33 -14.69 -13.95 -10.86
C GLN A 33 -15.03 -15.42 -10.52
N ARG A 34 -14.32 -16.05 -9.59
CA ARG A 34 -14.68 -17.40 -9.09
C ARG A 34 -16.05 -17.43 -8.40
N LEU A 35 -16.54 -16.29 -7.93
CA LEU A 35 -17.83 -16.13 -7.29
C LEU A 35 -18.92 -15.64 -8.27
N GLY A 36 -18.66 -15.69 -9.57
CA GLY A 36 -19.61 -15.37 -10.63
C GLY A 36 -19.52 -13.93 -11.17
N ALA A 37 -18.63 -13.07 -10.64
CA ALA A 37 -18.46 -11.73 -11.20
C ALA A 37 -17.86 -11.80 -12.62
N GLY A 38 -18.28 -10.87 -13.49
CA GLY A 38 -17.67 -10.67 -14.79
C GLY A 38 -16.42 -9.81 -14.73
N GLU A 39 -16.35 -8.79 -15.60
CA GLU A 39 -15.31 -7.78 -15.52
C GLU A 39 -15.51 -6.89 -14.28
N VAL A 40 -14.48 -6.77 -13.46
CA VAL A 40 -14.51 -6.00 -12.21
C VAL A 40 -13.39 -4.98 -12.22
N PHE A 41 -13.74 -3.72 -12.03
CA PHE A 41 -12.79 -2.63 -11.85
C PHE A 41 -12.42 -2.50 -10.35
N VAL A 42 -11.14 -2.63 -10.02
CA VAL A 42 -10.64 -2.38 -8.66
C VAL A 42 -9.91 -1.04 -8.65
N SER A 43 -10.54 -0.04 -8.03
CA SER A 43 -9.95 1.29 -7.83
C SER A 43 -9.34 1.42 -6.45
N ASN A 44 -8.27 2.20 -6.36
CA ASN A 44 -7.77 2.71 -5.11
C ASN A 44 -8.28 4.13 -4.87
N ALA A 45 -8.58 4.46 -3.63
CA ALA A 45 -8.88 5.82 -3.23
C ALA A 45 -7.84 6.28 -2.21
N PHE A 46 -7.33 7.48 -2.41
CA PHE A 46 -6.46 8.18 -1.48
C PHE A 46 -7.27 9.18 -0.68
N GLY A 47 -7.09 9.22 0.62
CA GLY A 47 -7.83 10.16 1.47
C GLY A 47 -7.21 10.26 2.85
N PHE A 48 -7.39 11.40 3.46
CA PHE A 48 -6.92 11.72 4.80
C PHE A 48 -7.94 12.62 5.48
N THR A 49 -7.95 12.60 6.81
CA THR A 49 -8.98 13.24 7.62
C THR A 49 -9.07 14.75 7.35
N GLU A 50 -7.95 15.41 7.16
CA GLU A 50 -7.88 16.85 6.93
C GLU A 50 -8.55 17.27 5.64
N ALA A 51 -8.49 16.45 4.59
CA ALA A 51 -9.20 16.75 3.34
C ALA A 51 -10.72 16.56 3.47
N GLN A 52 -11.18 15.72 4.40
CA GLN A 52 -12.59 15.31 4.55
C GLN A 52 -13.21 14.84 3.21
N SER A 53 -12.39 14.28 2.36
CA SER A 53 -12.73 13.78 1.04
C SER A 53 -11.84 12.59 0.69
N ALA A 54 -12.29 11.81 -0.29
CA ALA A 54 -11.50 10.76 -0.90
C ALA A 54 -11.30 11.05 -2.38
N PHE A 55 -10.09 10.87 -2.85
CA PHE A 55 -9.64 11.10 -4.21
C PHE A 55 -9.48 9.75 -4.90
N GLN A 56 -10.14 9.57 -6.03
CA GLN A 56 -10.30 8.24 -6.64
C GLN A 56 -9.58 8.13 -7.97
N GLU A 57 -9.06 6.94 -8.24
CA GLU A 57 -8.65 6.56 -9.57
C GLU A 57 -9.85 6.40 -10.51
N CYS A 58 -9.70 6.83 -11.76
CA CYS A 58 -10.61 6.50 -12.84
C CYS A 58 -10.16 5.27 -13.64
N ARG A 59 -8.92 4.84 -13.47
CA ARG A 59 -8.32 3.60 -13.97
C ARG A 59 -7.21 3.15 -13.02
N PRO A 60 -6.82 1.86 -13.00
CA PRO A 60 -5.70 1.40 -12.18
C PRO A 60 -4.43 2.20 -12.47
N LEU A 61 -3.78 2.70 -11.43
CA LEU A 61 -2.55 3.50 -11.49
C LEU A 61 -2.66 4.81 -12.30
N GLY A 62 -3.87 5.25 -12.65
CA GLY A 62 -4.10 6.49 -13.40
C GLY A 62 -3.96 7.79 -12.60
N GLY A 63 -3.72 7.66 -11.30
CA GLY A 63 -3.70 8.77 -10.35
C GLY A 63 -5.07 9.00 -9.69
N ALA A 64 -5.03 9.37 -8.41
CA ALA A 64 -6.21 9.78 -7.67
C ALA A 64 -6.57 11.21 -8.04
N HIS A 65 -7.75 11.40 -8.63
CA HIS A 65 -8.24 12.72 -9.05
C HIS A 65 -8.41 13.63 -7.84
N GLY A 66 -7.82 14.80 -7.94
CA GLY A 66 -7.65 15.75 -6.85
C GLY A 66 -8.91 16.47 -6.40
N GLY A 67 -8.70 17.40 -5.49
CA GLY A 67 -9.74 18.06 -4.75
C GLY A 67 -10.71 18.93 -5.53
N GLY A 68 -10.46 19.20 -6.82
CA GLY A 68 -11.28 20.10 -7.59
C GLY A 68 -11.48 21.42 -6.84
N PRO A 69 -12.74 21.81 -6.52
CA PRO A 69 -13.01 23.05 -5.78
C PRO A 69 -12.74 22.96 -4.27
N LEU A 70 -12.41 21.78 -3.72
CA LEU A 70 -12.30 21.58 -2.27
C LEU A 70 -10.91 21.85 -1.73
N CYS A 71 -9.89 21.34 -2.41
CA CYS A 71 -8.50 21.43 -1.98
C CYS A 71 -7.57 21.72 -3.16
N TYR A 72 -6.56 22.54 -2.94
CA TYR A 72 -5.43 22.71 -3.82
C TYR A 72 -4.25 21.92 -3.26
N PHE A 73 -3.57 21.16 -4.11
CA PHE A 73 -2.42 20.33 -3.77
C PHE A 73 -1.12 20.97 -4.23
N GLU A 74 -0.12 20.89 -3.39
CA GLU A 74 1.27 21.18 -3.72
C GLU A 74 2.14 20.01 -3.27
N VAL A 75 3.20 19.76 -4.03
CA VAL A 75 4.31 18.92 -3.56
C VAL A 75 5.45 19.83 -3.21
N VAL A 76 5.99 19.71 -2.00
CA VAL A 76 7.03 20.61 -1.49
C VAL A 76 8.25 19.83 -0.99
N ASP A 77 9.39 20.50 -0.93
CA ASP A 77 10.59 20.01 -0.25
C ASP A 77 10.49 20.22 1.28
N GLU A 78 11.53 19.82 2.02
CA GLU A 78 11.61 20.00 3.48
C GLU A 78 11.63 21.47 3.91
N GLN A 79 12.00 22.38 3.02
CA GLN A 79 12.03 23.83 3.26
C GLN A 79 10.69 24.49 2.91
N GLY A 80 9.73 23.72 2.37
CA GLY A 80 8.41 24.20 1.97
C GLY A 80 8.36 24.86 0.59
N ASN A 81 9.40 24.73 -0.23
CA ASN A 81 9.40 25.23 -1.60
C ASN A 81 8.65 24.24 -2.51
N ARG A 82 7.82 24.76 -3.42
CA ARG A 82 7.09 23.93 -4.39
C ARG A 82 8.06 23.23 -5.34
N LYS A 83 7.84 21.93 -5.53
CA LYS A 83 8.57 21.13 -6.50
C LYS A 83 7.88 21.11 -7.87
N PRO A 84 8.64 20.85 -8.93
CA PRO A 84 8.09 20.66 -10.27
C PRO A 84 7.02 19.56 -10.34
N ASP A 85 6.14 19.69 -11.33
CA ASP A 85 5.12 18.68 -11.62
C ASP A 85 5.75 17.31 -11.91
N GLY A 86 5.15 16.25 -11.37
CA GLY A 86 5.65 14.89 -11.47
C GLY A 86 6.78 14.51 -10.50
N GLU A 87 7.41 15.46 -9.82
CA GLU A 87 8.42 15.17 -8.81
C GLU A 87 7.80 14.77 -7.46
N SER A 88 8.44 13.80 -6.80
CA SER A 88 8.00 13.35 -5.47
C SER A 88 8.48 14.29 -4.37
N GLY A 89 7.61 14.55 -3.40
CA GLY A 89 7.91 15.34 -2.21
C GLY A 89 6.76 15.28 -1.19
N LEU A 90 6.80 16.15 -0.19
CA LEU A 90 5.80 16.21 0.87
C LEU A 90 4.49 16.79 0.33
N LEU A 91 3.37 16.09 0.57
CA LEU A 91 2.05 16.60 0.23
C LEU A 91 1.67 17.76 1.15
N CYS A 92 1.38 18.89 0.52
CA CYS A 92 0.90 20.08 1.15
C CYS A 92 -0.49 20.42 0.59
N ILE A 93 -1.44 20.76 1.45
CA ILE A 93 -2.80 21.09 1.05
C ILE A 93 -3.22 22.48 1.47
N THR A 94 -4.05 23.10 0.64
CA THR A 94 -4.77 24.33 0.99
C THR A 94 -6.25 24.09 0.74
N HIS A 95 -7.07 24.37 1.75
CA HIS A 95 -8.52 24.31 1.60
C HIS A 95 -9.03 25.52 0.80
N LEU A 96 -9.87 25.26 -0.20
CA LEU A 96 -10.45 26.29 -1.06
C LEU A 96 -11.88 26.64 -0.67
N ASP A 97 -12.66 25.66 -0.20
CA ASP A 97 -14.06 25.86 0.22
C ASP A 97 -14.31 25.21 1.59
N ARG A 98 -13.84 25.89 2.65
CA ARG A 98 -14.05 25.48 4.03
C ARG A 98 -14.42 26.68 4.90
N ARG A 99 -15.41 26.46 5.81
CA ARG A 99 -15.93 27.50 6.69
C ARG A 99 -15.62 27.24 8.17
N GLY A 100 -15.16 26.05 8.51
CA GLY A 100 -14.73 25.70 9.85
C GLY A 100 -13.21 25.86 10.00
N THR A 101 -12.52 24.75 10.24
CA THR A 101 -11.06 24.71 10.23
C THR A 101 -10.54 24.86 8.81
N CYS A 102 -9.93 25.99 8.50
CA CYS A 102 -9.30 26.25 7.22
C CYS A 102 -7.79 25.97 7.33
N LEU A 103 -7.31 25.01 6.57
CA LEU A 103 -5.89 24.68 6.48
C LEU A 103 -5.28 25.39 5.28
N LEU A 104 -4.19 26.13 5.51
CA LEU A 104 -3.42 26.81 4.47
C LEU A 104 -2.01 26.24 4.47
N ARG A 105 -1.60 25.68 3.32
CA ARG A 105 -0.30 25.01 3.12
C ARG A 105 0.06 24.05 4.26
N TYR A 106 -0.88 23.19 4.59
CA TYR A 106 -0.73 22.20 5.66
C TYR A 106 -0.02 20.95 5.14
N LEU A 107 1.04 20.52 5.81
CA LEU A 107 1.78 19.30 5.51
C LEU A 107 1.04 18.08 6.05
N VAL A 108 0.57 17.24 5.15
CA VAL A 108 -0.21 16.02 5.48
C VAL A 108 0.67 14.93 6.09
N GLY A 109 1.95 14.91 5.72
CA GLY A 109 2.91 13.90 6.15
C GLY A 109 3.04 12.72 5.18
N ASP A 110 2.40 12.78 4.03
CA ASP A 110 2.54 11.82 2.95
C ASP A 110 3.53 12.32 1.90
N ILE A 111 4.34 11.41 1.33
CA ILE A 111 5.18 11.67 0.16
C ILE A 111 4.41 11.25 -1.08
N VAL A 112 4.16 12.17 -1.98
CA VAL A 112 3.43 11.94 -3.23
C VAL A 112 4.13 12.61 -4.40
N ALA A 113 3.68 12.32 -5.61
CA ALA A 113 3.85 13.20 -6.76
C ALA A 113 2.46 13.64 -7.23
N ILE A 114 2.37 14.82 -7.81
CA ILE A 114 1.14 15.34 -8.42
C ILE A 114 1.39 15.64 -9.90
N THR A 115 0.32 15.67 -10.69
CA THR A 115 0.36 16.18 -12.06
C THR A 115 -0.86 17.05 -12.33
N ASP A 116 -0.62 18.14 -13.04
CA ASP A 116 -1.64 19.06 -13.55
C ASP A 116 -2.08 18.68 -14.98
N GLU A 117 -1.45 17.65 -15.59
CA GLU A 117 -1.80 17.22 -16.95
C GLU A 117 -3.20 16.61 -17.04
N PRO A 118 -3.95 16.87 -18.12
CA PRO A 118 -5.24 16.25 -18.34
C PRO A 118 -5.18 14.73 -18.28
N CYS A 119 -6.18 14.11 -17.67
CA CYS A 119 -6.26 12.66 -17.60
C CYS A 119 -6.62 12.09 -18.98
N GLU A 120 -5.72 11.36 -19.60
CA GLU A 120 -5.94 10.71 -20.91
C GLU A 120 -7.13 9.73 -20.91
N HIS A 121 -7.49 9.17 -19.74
CA HIS A 121 -8.55 8.18 -19.65
C HIS A 121 -9.95 8.79 -19.52
N CYS A 122 -10.13 9.77 -18.64
CA CYS A 122 -11.45 10.37 -18.37
C CYS A 122 -11.58 11.83 -18.79
N GLY A 123 -10.51 12.44 -19.30
CA GLY A 123 -10.51 13.82 -19.80
C GLY A 123 -10.58 14.92 -18.74
N ARG A 124 -10.56 14.59 -17.45
CA ARG A 124 -10.56 15.60 -16.38
C ARG A 124 -9.24 16.34 -16.33
N ASN A 125 -9.34 17.66 -16.04
CA ASN A 125 -8.20 18.59 -15.97
C ASN A 125 -7.86 18.98 -14.52
N ASP A 126 -8.41 18.28 -13.52
CA ASP A 126 -8.05 18.52 -12.14
C ASP A 126 -6.70 17.87 -11.79
N GLN A 127 -6.05 18.43 -10.78
CA GLN A 127 -4.81 17.85 -10.25
C GLN A 127 -5.03 16.37 -9.90
N ARG A 128 -4.03 15.55 -10.18
CA ARG A 128 -4.04 14.13 -9.79
C ARG A 128 -2.84 13.83 -8.91
N ILE A 129 -3.09 13.13 -7.82
CA ILE A 129 -2.04 12.52 -7.02
C ILE A 129 -1.64 11.25 -7.75
N ILE A 130 -0.41 11.21 -8.27
CA ILE A 130 0.17 10.07 -8.96
C ILE A 130 1.09 9.31 -8.02
N ALA A 131 1.35 8.05 -8.34
CA ALA A 131 2.26 7.23 -7.54
C ALA A 131 3.64 7.89 -7.48
N ALA A 132 4.17 8.10 -6.28
CA ALA A 132 5.58 8.39 -6.12
C ALA A 132 6.40 7.20 -6.61
N VAL A 133 7.62 7.47 -7.12
CA VAL A 133 8.49 6.39 -7.63
C VAL A 133 8.67 5.31 -6.57
N GLY A 134 8.17 4.10 -6.84
CA GLY A 134 8.24 2.95 -5.94
C GLY A 134 7.05 2.76 -4.99
N SER A 135 6.00 3.58 -5.08
CA SER A 135 4.78 3.41 -4.29
C SER A 135 3.51 3.53 -5.12
N THR A 136 2.41 2.94 -4.65
CA THR A 136 1.13 2.99 -5.36
C THR A 136 0.41 4.33 -5.19
N TYR A 137 0.47 4.93 -4.02
CA TYR A 137 0.07 6.31 -3.62
C TYR A 137 0.64 6.59 -2.25
N GLY A 138 1.11 7.81 -2.03
CA GLY A 138 1.49 8.39 -0.76
C GLY A 138 2.12 7.44 0.28
N THR A 139 3.42 7.44 0.40
CA THR A 139 4.10 6.77 1.51
C THR A 139 4.26 7.79 2.62
N ARG A 140 3.75 7.51 3.81
CA ARG A 140 4.02 8.36 4.97
C ARG A 140 5.51 8.41 5.26
N THR A 141 6.02 9.59 5.54
CA THR A 141 7.44 9.78 5.90
C THR A 141 7.86 8.90 7.09
N LYS A 142 6.90 8.56 7.96
CA LYS A 142 7.10 7.67 9.12
C LYS A 142 7.02 6.17 8.79
N GLU A 143 6.64 5.79 7.59
CA GLU A 143 6.46 4.37 7.21
C GLU A 143 7.69 3.77 6.53
N LEU A 144 8.67 4.60 6.12
CA LEU A 144 9.93 4.07 5.63
C LEU A 144 10.69 3.41 6.78
N MET A 145 11.00 2.13 6.59
CA MET A 145 11.68 1.32 7.61
C MET A 145 13.16 1.19 7.27
N LYS A 146 14.02 1.43 8.24
CA LYS A 146 15.43 1.13 8.09
C LYS A 146 15.70 -0.27 8.63
N VAL A 147 16.09 -1.20 7.75
CA VAL A 147 16.43 -2.59 8.11
C VAL A 147 17.82 -2.90 7.57
N LYS A 148 18.74 -3.34 8.43
CA LYS A 148 20.15 -3.57 8.07
C LYS A 148 20.83 -2.39 7.36
N GLY A 149 20.46 -1.16 7.73
CA GLY A 149 20.99 0.04 7.08
C GLY A 149 20.30 0.45 5.78
N THR A 150 19.49 -0.41 5.18
CA THR A 150 18.73 -0.14 3.95
C THR A 150 17.38 0.50 4.30
N LEU A 151 17.06 1.60 3.64
CA LEU A 151 15.74 2.24 3.75
C LEU A 151 14.76 1.51 2.84
N ILE A 152 13.72 0.93 3.41
CA ILE A 152 12.76 0.08 2.71
C ILE A 152 11.40 0.75 2.70
N ASN A 153 10.76 0.74 1.53
CA ASN A 153 9.35 1.04 1.42
C ASN A 153 8.52 -0.22 1.73
N PRO A 154 7.66 -0.20 2.76
CA PRO A 154 6.79 -1.31 3.11
C PRO A 154 5.89 -1.80 1.98
N GLU A 155 5.43 -0.91 1.10
CA GLU A 155 4.60 -1.28 -0.04
C GLU A 155 5.35 -2.15 -1.04
N THR A 156 6.61 -1.81 -1.32
CA THR A 156 7.46 -2.62 -2.22
C THR A 156 7.63 -4.05 -1.69
N MET A 157 7.74 -4.22 -0.36
CA MET A 157 7.77 -5.55 0.24
C MET A 157 6.43 -6.28 0.07
N ARG A 158 5.31 -5.59 0.30
CA ARG A 158 3.96 -6.16 0.14
C ARG A 158 3.71 -6.63 -1.30
N ASP A 159 4.05 -5.79 -2.28
CA ASP A 159 3.86 -6.11 -3.69
C ASP A 159 4.72 -7.30 -4.13
N ALA A 160 5.93 -7.43 -3.61
CA ALA A 160 6.81 -8.56 -3.91
C ALA A 160 6.21 -9.92 -3.53
N VAL A 161 5.37 -9.98 -2.50
CA VAL A 161 4.76 -11.23 -2.00
C VAL A 161 3.33 -11.40 -2.51
N ALA A 162 2.62 -10.31 -2.73
CA ALA A 162 1.27 -10.34 -3.27
C ALA A 162 1.22 -11.16 -4.58
N ASN A 163 0.17 -11.95 -4.76
CA ASN A 163 -0.01 -12.84 -5.92
C ASN A 163 1.05 -13.93 -6.12
N THR A 164 1.80 -14.29 -5.11
CA THR A 164 2.62 -15.49 -5.21
C THR A 164 1.70 -16.72 -5.07
N PRO A 165 1.60 -17.60 -6.10
CA PRO A 165 0.80 -18.80 -6.00
C PRO A 165 1.21 -19.64 -4.79
N GLY A 166 0.23 -20.12 -4.03
CA GLY A 166 0.46 -20.87 -2.79
C GLY A 166 0.52 -20.00 -1.52
N VAL A 167 0.54 -18.66 -1.63
CA VAL A 167 0.42 -17.75 -0.48
C VAL A 167 -1.06 -17.41 -0.27
N VAL A 168 -1.57 -17.68 0.92
CA VAL A 168 -2.94 -17.31 1.34
C VAL A 168 -2.89 -15.99 2.12
N GLU A 169 -1.92 -15.89 3.05
CA GLU A 169 -1.75 -14.74 3.91
C GLU A 169 -0.26 -14.56 4.27
N TYR A 170 0.15 -13.34 4.58
CA TYR A 170 1.53 -13.08 4.95
C TYR A 170 1.69 -11.90 5.90
N GLN A 171 2.81 -11.89 6.63
CA GLN A 171 3.22 -10.80 7.50
C GLN A 171 4.74 -10.66 7.50
N PHE A 172 5.24 -9.46 7.28
CA PHE A 172 6.64 -9.14 7.51
C PHE A 172 6.86 -8.76 8.97
N VAL A 173 7.91 -9.29 9.56
CA VAL A 173 8.32 -8.94 10.92
C VAL A 173 9.77 -8.48 10.89
N VAL A 174 10.03 -7.28 11.39
CA VAL A 174 11.38 -6.76 11.60
C VAL A 174 11.74 -6.97 13.05
N THR A 175 12.84 -7.65 13.31
CA THR A 175 13.31 -7.97 14.65
C THR A 175 14.83 -7.90 14.71
N LYS A 176 15.42 -8.16 15.85
CA LYS A 176 16.87 -8.34 16.01
C LYS A 176 17.25 -9.81 15.85
N GLU A 177 18.47 -10.10 15.38
CA GLU A 177 19.00 -11.47 15.31
C GLU A 177 19.09 -12.12 16.70
N LYS A 178 19.43 -11.30 17.71
CA LYS A 178 19.41 -11.69 19.13
C LYS A 178 18.44 -10.76 19.84
N ALA A 179 17.31 -11.31 20.30
CA ALA A 179 16.23 -10.53 20.90
C ALA A 179 16.68 -9.70 22.13
N ASP A 180 17.64 -10.20 22.88
CA ASP A 180 18.14 -9.59 24.11
C ASP A 180 19.33 -8.62 23.88
N ASP A 181 19.78 -8.46 22.60
CA ASP A 181 20.90 -7.61 22.24
C ASP A 181 20.45 -6.51 21.27
N PRO A 182 20.23 -5.26 21.75
CA PRO A 182 19.80 -4.15 20.93
C PRO A 182 20.82 -3.76 19.84
N TYR A 183 22.08 -4.14 20.00
CA TYR A 183 23.15 -3.88 19.04
C TYR A 183 23.29 -4.98 17.98
N SER A 184 22.57 -6.11 18.13
CA SER A 184 22.58 -7.15 17.10
C SER A 184 21.99 -6.67 15.79
N MET A 185 22.33 -7.33 14.68
CA MET A 185 21.82 -6.96 13.36
C MET A 185 20.31 -7.13 13.28
N ASP A 186 19.65 -6.28 12.49
CA ASP A 186 18.24 -6.44 12.17
C ASP A 186 18.03 -7.74 11.38
N MET A 187 16.87 -8.35 11.57
CA MET A 187 16.42 -9.52 10.80
C MET A 187 15.04 -9.25 10.21
N LEU A 188 14.91 -9.45 8.92
CA LEU A 188 13.63 -9.45 8.22
C LEU A 188 13.09 -10.86 8.17
N LYS A 189 11.95 -11.10 8.83
CA LYS A 189 11.20 -12.35 8.73
C LYS A 189 9.99 -12.16 7.82
N LEU A 190 9.59 -13.23 7.16
CA LEU A 190 8.36 -13.31 6.37
C LEU A 190 7.56 -14.51 6.87
N ARG A 191 6.53 -14.27 7.67
CA ARG A 191 5.55 -15.28 8.08
C ARG A 191 4.56 -15.50 6.95
N VAL A 192 4.30 -16.74 6.60
CA VAL A 192 3.46 -17.11 5.45
C VAL A 192 2.46 -18.18 5.86
N GLY A 193 1.19 -17.89 5.65
CA GLY A 193 0.14 -18.88 5.63
C GLY A 193 0.02 -19.43 4.20
N ALA A 194 0.39 -20.69 4.01
CA ALA A 194 0.39 -21.32 2.70
C ALA A 194 -0.92 -22.07 2.42
N ASP A 195 -1.24 -22.28 1.13
CA ASP A 195 -2.32 -23.13 0.68
C ASP A 195 -2.08 -24.60 1.11
N LYS A 196 -3.17 -25.32 1.36
CA LYS A 196 -3.11 -26.76 1.58
C LYS A 196 -2.58 -27.45 0.34
N GLY A 197 -1.43 -28.10 0.46
CA GLY A 197 -0.79 -28.81 -0.65
C GLY A 197 0.24 -28.00 -1.44
N ALA A 198 0.56 -26.79 -1.02
CA ALA A 198 1.67 -26.04 -1.61
C ALA A 198 3.01 -26.74 -1.34
N ASP A 199 3.90 -26.75 -2.34
CA ASP A 199 5.29 -27.16 -2.14
C ASP A 199 6.03 -26.05 -1.40
N LEU A 200 6.18 -26.22 -0.08
CA LEU A 200 6.76 -25.22 0.80
C LEU A 200 8.22 -24.90 0.47
N ALA A 201 9.00 -25.89 -0.01
CA ALA A 201 10.40 -25.67 -0.35
C ALA A 201 10.54 -24.78 -1.60
N SER A 202 9.78 -25.08 -2.64
CA SER A 202 9.73 -24.24 -3.85
C SER A 202 9.18 -22.83 -3.54
N LEU A 203 8.14 -22.75 -2.72
CA LEU A 203 7.53 -21.48 -2.33
C LEU A 203 8.50 -20.60 -1.54
N GLU A 204 9.23 -21.17 -0.59
CA GLU A 204 10.26 -20.45 0.17
C GLU A 204 11.32 -19.83 -0.75
N LYS A 205 11.82 -20.61 -1.72
CA LYS A 205 12.82 -20.13 -2.69
C LYS A 205 12.28 -18.95 -3.49
N VAL A 206 11.06 -19.07 -4.04
CA VAL A 206 10.40 -18.02 -4.83
C VAL A 206 10.22 -16.75 -4.01
N LEU A 207 9.76 -16.87 -2.76
CA LEU A 207 9.53 -15.73 -1.89
C LEU A 207 10.83 -15.00 -1.53
N LYS A 208 11.91 -15.76 -1.21
CA LYS A 208 13.24 -15.18 -0.95
C LYS A 208 13.78 -14.41 -2.16
N GLU A 209 13.64 -14.98 -3.35
CA GLU A 209 14.11 -14.33 -4.59
C GLU A 209 13.30 -13.05 -4.90
N LYS A 210 11.98 -13.11 -4.79
CA LYS A 210 11.12 -11.94 -5.04
C LYS A 210 11.40 -10.79 -4.07
N VAL A 211 11.47 -11.07 -2.77
CA VAL A 211 11.74 -10.05 -1.76
C VAL A 211 13.15 -9.49 -1.93
N LYS A 212 14.16 -10.36 -2.15
CA LYS A 212 15.53 -9.91 -2.40
C LYS A 212 15.62 -8.99 -3.61
N LYS A 213 14.92 -9.31 -4.70
CA LYS A 213 14.87 -8.46 -5.90
C LYS A 213 14.21 -7.12 -5.64
N ALA A 214 13.20 -7.07 -4.77
CA ALA A 214 12.41 -5.87 -4.51
C ALA A 214 13.08 -4.90 -3.53
N VAL A 215 13.74 -5.41 -2.49
CA VAL A 215 14.26 -4.58 -1.38
C VAL A 215 15.71 -4.89 -1.00
N GLU A 216 16.41 -5.69 -1.81
CA GLU A 216 17.82 -6.09 -1.61
C GLU A 216 18.11 -6.83 -0.31
N LEU A 217 17.07 -7.25 0.41
CA LEU A 217 17.17 -8.06 1.63
C LEU A 217 16.55 -9.43 1.43
N THR A 218 17.22 -10.46 1.92
CA THR A 218 16.70 -11.83 1.92
C THR A 218 15.97 -12.08 3.24
N PRO A 219 14.65 -12.33 3.23
CA PRO A 219 13.90 -12.62 4.45
C PRO A 219 14.17 -14.04 4.95
N LYS A 220 14.02 -14.24 6.25
CA LYS A 220 13.81 -15.57 6.82
C LYS A 220 12.32 -15.92 6.67
N VAL A 221 12.00 -16.92 5.84
CA VAL A 221 10.62 -17.36 5.62
C VAL A 221 10.23 -18.36 6.70
N GLU A 222 9.06 -18.16 7.30
CA GLU A 222 8.48 -19.02 8.33
C GLU A 222 7.02 -19.34 7.94
N PHE A 223 6.72 -20.64 7.73
CA PHE A 223 5.34 -21.05 7.46
C PHE A 223 4.59 -21.25 8.77
N VAL A 224 3.46 -20.56 8.90
CA VAL A 224 2.67 -20.52 10.12
C VAL A 224 1.17 -20.71 9.82
N PRO A 225 0.37 -21.14 10.81
CA PRO A 225 -1.09 -21.17 10.68
C PRO A 225 -1.64 -19.78 10.36
N LEU A 226 -2.69 -19.71 9.52
CA LEU A 226 -3.33 -18.44 9.13
C LEU A 226 -3.77 -17.60 10.34
N SER A 227 -4.24 -18.26 11.40
CA SER A 227 -4.69 -17.63 12.64
C SER A 227 -3.59 -16.85 13.40
N GLU A 228 -2.32 -17.15 13.14
CA GLU A 228 -1.19 -16.42 13.72
C GLU A 228 -0.88 -15.13 12.98
N ILE A 229 -1.29 -15.02 11.71
CA ILE A 229 -1.09 -13.84 10.88
C ILE A 229 -2.31 -12.91 10.96
N PHE A 230 -3.49 -13.49 10.86
CA PHE A 230 -4.73 -12.74 10.81
C PHE A 230 -5.90 -13.51 11.45
N ASN A 231 -6.57 -12.85 12.38
CA ASN A 231 -7.81 -13.36 12.98
C ASN A 231 -8.97 -12.39 12.68
N PRO A 232 -9.87 -12.72 11.75
CA PRO A 232 -11.00 -11.84 11.38
C PRO A 232 -11.95 -11.53 12.54
N GLY A 233 -11.99 -12.36 13.57
CA GLY A 233 -12.80 -12.13 14.76
C GLY A 233 -12.20 -11.13 15.75
N ALA A 234 -10.90 -10.85 15.63
CA ALA A 234 -10.19 -9.97 16.57
C ALA A 234 -9.86 -8.60 15.93
N THR A 235 -9.60 -8.54 14.63
CA THR A 235 -9.21 -7.32 13.94
C THR A 235 -9.88 -7.20 12.57
N LEU A 236 -10.19 -5.96 12.17
CA LEU A 236 -10.74 -5.67 10.83
C LEU A 236 -9.66 -5.57 9.74
N LYS A 237 -8.39 -5.39 10.15
CA LYS A 237 -7.24 -5.23 9.24
C LYS A 237 -6.12 -6.18 9.64
N ALA A 238 -5.55 -6.87 8.66
CA ALA A 238 -4.32 -7.63 8.85
C ALA A 238 -3.14 -6.67 8.98
N THR A 239 -2.38 -6.77 10.06
CA THR A 239 -1.12 -6.03 10.21
C THR A 239 -0.06 -6.71 9.37
N ARG A 240 0.23 -6.14 8.19
CA ARG A 240 1.16 -6.72 7.21
C ARG A 240 2.62 -6.57 7.57
N ILE A 241 2.95 -5.59 8.38
CA ILE A 241 4.31 -5.29 8.80
C ILE A 241 4.30 -4.99 10.29
N VAL A 242 5.15 -5.70 11.02
CA VAL A 242 5.33 -5.54 12.46
C VAL A 242 6.79 -5.25 12.73
N ASP A 243 7.07 -4.22 13.52
CA ASP A 243 8.40 -3.92 14.02
C ASP A 243 8.46 -4.35 15.48
N GLU A 244 9.16 -5.46 15.73
CA GLU A 244 9.35 -6.04 17.08
C GLU A 244 10.71 -5.64 17.69
N ARG A 245 11.41 -4.67 17.08
CA ARG A 245 12.67 -4.19 17.66
C ARG A 245 12.40 -3.39 18.94
N PRO A 246 13.29 -3.45 19.93
CA PRO A 246 13.22 -2.57 21.08
C PRO A 246 13.14 -1.11 20.60
N GLN A 247 12.15 -0.37 21.07
CA GLN A 247 12.07 1.08 20.83
C GLN A 247 13.08 1.76 21.76
N GLU A 248 13.92 2.64 21.20
CA GLU A 248 14.84 3.48 21.96
C GLU A 248 14.10 4.55 22.77
#